data_f7fab9e2e9e707aeaaf08ea83a93e12f
#
_entry.id   f7fab9e2e9e707aeaaf08ea83a93e12f
#
_cell.length_a   1.000
_cell.length_b   1.000
_cell.length_c   1.000
_cell.angle_alpha   90.00
_cell.angle_beta   90.00
_cell.angle_gamma   90.00
#
_symmetry.space_group_name_H-M   'P 1'
#
loop_
_entity.id
_entity.type
_entity.pdbx_description
1 polymer ?
#
loop_
_entity_poly.entity_id
_entity_poly.type
_entity_poly.pdbx_seq_one_letter_code
_entity_poly.pdbx_strand_id
1 'polypeptide(L)'
;MNARLSLFIPINHEADSVTQAKLISDALGDRCQYLVVKNQTHSEHFAIYEKSRTRSRLTEELHAGEMVMPRMYDWLVALLNQHNLTATDALKHEAFNLVDRQRLKNWQRSFFAQVDEHREVLLPPSEPASRHE
;
A
#
# COMPACT_ATOMS: atom_id res chain seq x y z
N MET A 1 -28.09 -1.79 1.23
CA MET A 1 -26.84 -1.41 1.77
C MET A 1 -25.84 -1.11 0.67
N ASN A 2 -25.14 -0.05 0.80
CA ASN A 2 -24.24 0.38 -0.24
C ASN A 2 -22.80 0.08 0.14
N ALA A 3 -22.15 -0.68 -0.70
CA ALA A 3 -20.73 -0.88 -0.54
C ALA A 3 -20.01 0.40 -0.95
N ARG A 4 -19.12 0.88 -0.10
CA ARG A 4 -18.34 2.05 -0.44
C ARG A 4 -17.15 1.60 -1.26
N LEU A 5 -16.79 2.41 -2.23
CA LEU A 5 -15.61 2.17 -3.04
C LEU A 5 -14.37 2.37 -2.19
N SER A 6 -13.44 1.44 -2.28
CA SER A 6 -12.15 1.58 -1.61
C SER A 6 -11.15 2.14 -2.60
N LEU A 7 -10.43 3.16 -2.19
CA LEU A 7 -9.50 3.85 -3.07
C LEU A 7 -8.11 3.91 -2.43
N PHE A 8 -7.12 3.47 -3.19
CA PHE A 8 -5.73 3.52 -2.74
C PHE A 8 -5.11 4.81 -3.23
N ILE A 9 -4.49 5.55 -2.32
CA ILE A 9 -3.84 6.81 -2.64
C ILE A 9 -2.35 6.64 -2.42
N PRO A 10 -1.55 6.53 -3.49
CA PRO A 10 -0.11 6.42 -3.34
C PRO A 10 0.50 7.76 -2.97
N ILE A 11 1.37 7.75 -1.97
CA ILE A 11 2.09 8.92 -1.50
C ILE A 11 3.58 8.63 -1.57
N ASN A 12 4.33 9.56 -2.11
CA ASN A 12 5.79 9.49 -2.09
C ASN A 12 6.34 10.71 -1.33
N HIS A 13 7.62 11.00 -1.47
CA HIS A 13 8.26 12.08 -0.75
C HIS A 13 8.03 13.46 -1.40
N GLU A 14 7.36 13.52 -2.55
CA GLU A 14 7.22 14.74 -3.32
C GLU A 14 5.85 15.39 -3.10
N ALA A 15 5.81 16.71 -3.31
CA ALA A 15 4.58 17.47 -3.12
C ALA A 15 3.48 17.08 -4.11
N ASP A 16 3.85 16.61 -5.31
CA ASP A 16 2.87 16.26 -6.32
C ASP A 16 1.92 15.16 -5.87
N SER A 17 2.43 14.16 -5.13
CA SER A 17 1.56 13.10 -4.66
C SER A 17 0.55 13.62 -3.65
N VAL A 18 0.95 14.59 -2.83
CA VAL A 18 0.04 15.19 -1.86
C VAL A 18 -1.03 16.02 -2.58
N THR A 19 -0.64 16.75 -3.62
CA THR A 19 -1.59 17.51 -4.44
C THR A 19 -2.61 16.58 -5.08
N GLN A 20 -2.18 15.46 -5.62
CA GLN A 20 -3.09 14.48 -6.21
C GLN A 20 -4.05 13.91 -5.16
N ALA A 21 -3.54 13.60 -3.98
CA ALA A 21 -4.39 13.12 -2.89
C ALA A 21 -5.45 14.15 -2.51
N LYS A 22 -5.07 15.43 -2.48
CA LYS A 22 -6.00 16.49 -2.18
C LYS A 22 -7.11 16.56 -3.23
N LEU A 23 -6.74 16.54 -4.51
CA LEU A 23 -7.72 16.61 -5.59
C LEU A 23 -8.70 15.44 -5.53
N ILE A 24 -8.20 14.25 -5.28
CA ILE A 24 -9.04 13.06 -5.20
C ILE A 24 -10.00 13.15 -4.02
N SER A 25 -9.49 13.50 -2.85
CA SER A 25 -10.33 13.57 -1.67
C SER A 25 -11.33 14.72 -1.73
N ASP A 26 -10.98 15.83 -2.38
CA ASP A 26 -11.91 16.94 -2.58
C ASP A 26 -13.04 16.53 -3.53
N ALA A 27 -12.71 15.73 -4.55
CA ALA A 27 -13.71 15.32 -5.53
C ALA A 27 -14.66 14.25 -4.99
N LEU A 28 -14.14 13.31 -4.21
CA LEU A 28 -14.92 12.15 -3.79
C LEU A 28 -15.44 12.23 -2.35
N GLY A 29 -14.80 13.03 -1.51
CA GLY A 29 -15.27 13.23 -0.14
C GLY A 29 -15.43 11.92 0.62
N ASP A 30 -16.54 11.79 1.34
CA ASP A 30 -16.80 10.61 2.16
C ASP A 30 -17.51 9.49 1.41
N ARG A 31 -17.60 9.59 0.10
CA ARG A 31 -18.22 8.54 -0.71
C ARG A 31 -17.35 7.31 -0.88
N CYS A 32 -16.09 7.42 -0.49
CA CYS A 32 -15.11 6.33 -0.60
C CYS A 32 -14.49 6.04 0.74
N GLN A 33 -13.97 4.84 0.87
CA GLN A 33 -12.99 4.54 1.92
C GLN A 33 -11.61 4.72 1.31
N TYR A 34 -10.68 5.29 2.08
CA TYR A 34 -9.36 5.59 1.56
C TYR A 34 -8.29 4.79 2.29
N LEU A 35 -7.31 4.34 1.55
CA LEU A 35 -6.11 3.76 2.11
C LEU A 35 -4.92 4.48 1.50
N VAL A 36 -4.18 5.21 2.32
CA VAL A 36 -2.97 5.89 1.89
C VAL A 36 -1.82 4.90 1.94
N VAL A 37 -1.11 4.77 0.83
CA VAL A 37 0.03 3.87 0.73
C VAL A 37 1.28 4.72 0.59
N LYS A 38 2.08 4.78 1.66
CA LYS A 38 3.32 5.53 1.66
C LYS A 38 4.41 4.67 1.03
N ASN A 39 4.82 5.02 -0.17
CA ASN A 39 5.73 4.22 -0.96
C ASN A 39 7.17 4.63 -0.68
N GLN A 40 7.94 3.72 -0.08
CA GLN A 40 9.33 3.97 0.30
C GLN A 40 10.33 3.68 -0.81
N THR A 41 9.88 3.49 -2.04
CA THR A 41 10.79 3.14 -3.12
C THR A 41 11.93 4.13 -3.29
N HIS A 42 11.65 5.43 -3.16
CA HIS A 42 12.66 6.47 -3.36
C HIS A 42 13.07 7.18 -2.08
N SER A 43 12.28 7.09 -1.04
CA SER A 43 12.58 7.75 0.23
C SER A 43 11.75 7.14 1.34
N GLU A 44 12.31 7.14 2.55
CA GLU A 44 11.57 6.75 3.74
C GLU A 44 10.97 7.96 4.44
N HIS A 45 11.13 9.15 3.87
CA HIS A 45 10.68 10.39 4.50
C HIS A 45 9.46 10.93 3.78
N PHE A 46 8.41 11.19 4.54
CA PHE A 46 7.14 11.68 3.98
C PHE A 46 6.72 12.97 4.67
N ALA A 47 7.68 13.83 4.98
CA ALA A 47 7.42 15.04 5.75
C ALA A 47 6.41 15.96 5.08
N ILE A 48 6.46 16.08 3.74
CA ILE A 48 5.51 16.95 3.03
C ILE A 48 4.09 16.46 3.23
N TYR A 49 3.89 15.15 3.10
CA TYR A 49 2.58 14.57 3.34
C TYR A 49 2.20 14.66 4.82
N GLU A 50 3.11 14.27 5.71
CA GLU A 50 2.79 14.16 7.14
C GLU A 50 2.45 15.49 7.78
N LYS A 51 2.98 16.58 7.25
CA LYS A 51 2.69 17.93 7.74
C LYS A 51 1.59 18.62 6.96
N SER A 52 0.99 17.95 5.99
CA SER A 52 0.00 18.59 5.14
C SER A 52 -1.39 18.59 5.78
N ARG A 53 -2.20 19.54 5.36
CA ARG A 53 -3.62 19.57 5.73
C ARG A 53 -4.35 18.42 5.09
N THR A 54 -3.88 17.97 3.94
CA THR A 54 -4.46 16.83 3.24
C THR A 54 -4.41 15.58 4.10
N ARG A 55 -3.29 15.34 4.78
CA ARG A 55 -3.20 14.19 5.68
C ARG A 55 -4.19 14.30 6.83
N SER A 56 -4.28 15.47 7.45
CA SER A 56 -5.22 15.67 8.55
C SER A 56 -6.65 15.42 8.10
N ARG A 57 -7.00 15.92 6.92
CA ARG A 57 -8.34 15.70 6.40
C ARG A 57 -8.60 14.22 6.12
N LEU A 58 -7.66 13.55 5.46
CA LEU A 58 -7.82 12.15 5.13
C LEU A 58 -7.95 11.28 6.39
N THR A 59 -7.09 11.47 7.36
CA THR A 59 -7.06 10.59 8.53
C THR A 59 -8.11 10.96 9.57
N GLU A 60 -8.35 12.24 9.80
CA GLU A 60 -9.24 12.68 10.87
C GLU A 60 -10.69 12.85 10.43
N GLU A 61 -10.90 13.38 9.21
CA GLU A 61 -12.24 13.61 8.72
C GLU A 61 -12.78 12.45 7.89
N LEU A 62 -11.94 11.87 7.05
CA LEU A 62 -12.35 10.81 6.14
C LEU A 62 -11.96 9.42 6.65
N HIS A 63 -11.28 9.36 7.78
CA HIS A 63 -10.92 8.11 8.45
C HIS A 63 -10.10 7.16 7.59
N ALA A 64 -9.20 7.72 6.78
CA ALA A 64 -8.33 6.94 5.93
C ALA A 64 -7.35 6.10 6.75
N GLY A 65 -7.08 4.90 6.30
CA GLY A 65 -5.97 4.11 6.83
C GLY A 65 -4.69 4.53 6.16
N GLU A 66 -3.58 4.24 6.81
CA GLU A 66 -2.24 4.48 6.24
C GLU A 66 -1.43 3.21 6.34
N MET A 67 -0.77 2.85 5.26
CA MET A 67 0.19 1.75 5.30
C MET A 67 1.47 2.17 4.58
N VAL A 68 2.54 1.45 4.83
CA VAL A 68 3.83 1.70 4.20
C VAL A 68 4.16 0.54 3.28
N MET A 69 4.48 0.87 2.02
CA MET A 69 5.03 -0.12 1.11
C MET A 69 6.55 -0.07 1.28
N PRO A 70 7.16 -1.10 1.89
CA PRO A 70 8.59 -1.08 2.16
C PRO A 70 9.41 -1.02 0.88
N ARG A 71 10.58 -0.41 0.98
CA ARG A 71 11.48 -0.36 -0.14
C ARG A 71 12.03 -1.76 -0.43
N MET A 72 12.02 -2.12 -1.71
CA MET A 72 12.72 -3.31 -2.17
C MET A 72 14.06 -2.89 -2.72
N TYR A 73 15.12 -3.65 -2.44
CA TYR A 73 16.45 -3.33 -2.94
C TYR A 73 16.45 -3.26 -4.46
N ASP A 74 17.16 -2.25 -5.01
CA ASP A 74 17.16 -2.02 -6.45
C ASP A 74 17.67 -3.23 -7.23
N TRP A 75 18.73 -3.87 -6.73
CA TRP A 75 19.29 -5.04 -7.42
C TRP A 75 18.30 -6.21 -7.40
N LEU A 76 17.47 -6.31 -6.38
CA LEU A 76 16.48 -7.35 -6.29
C LEU A 76 15.35 -7.10 -7.30
N VAL A 77 14.93 -5.84 -7.43
CA VAL A 77 13.93 -5.46 -8.44
C VAL A 77 14.48 -5.76 -9.84
N ALA A 78 15.75 -5.41 -10.08
CA ALA A 78 16.37 -5.66 -11.37
C ALA A 78 16.40 -7.15 -11.69
N LEU A 79 16.68 -7.98 -10.69
CA LEU A 79 16.74 -9.43 -10.88
C LEU A 79 15.36 -10.01 -11.19
N LEU A 80 14.33 -9.52 -10.48
CA LEU A 80 12.95 -9.93 -10.76
C LEU A 80 12.56 -9.57 -12.19
N ASN A 81 12.90 -8.37 -12.62
CA ASN A 81 12.56 -7.91 -13.97
C ASN A 81 13.33 -8.68 -15.04
N GLN A 82 14.60 -9.00 -14.76
CA GLN A 82 15.44 -9.74 -15.71
C GLN A 82 14.84 -11.11 -16.03
N HIS A 83 14.27 -11.76 -15.03
CA HIS A 83 13.68 -13.08 -15.21
C HIS A 83 12.16 -13.05 -15.34
N ASN A 84 11.58 -11.85 -15.37
CA ASN A 84 10.14 -11.67 -15.52
C ASN A 84 9.35 -12.45 -14.47
N LEU A 85 9.76 -12.31 -13.21
CA LEU A 85 9.20 -13.06 -12.11
C LEU A 85 8.43 -12.18 -11.15
N THR A 86 7.39 -12.73 -10.55
CA THR A 86 6.78 -12.13 -9.36
C THR A 86 7.64 -12.48 -8.16
N ALA A 87 7.43 -11.78 -7.04
CA ALA A 87 8.17 -12.07 -5.83
C ALA A 87 7.94 -13.50 -5.34
N THR A 88 6.72 -13.99 -5.49
CA THR A 88 6.40 -15.37 -5.08
C THR A 88 7.13 -16.40 -5.93
N ASP A 89 7.17 -16.20 -7.24
CA ASP A 89 7.89 -17.11 -8.13
C ASP A 89 9.38 -17.08 -7.87
N ALA A 90 9.92 -15.91 -7.52
CA ALA A 90 11.35 -15.77 -7.27
C ALA A 90 11.82 -16.59 -6.09
N LEU A 91 10.95 -16.84 -5.12
CA LEU A 91 11.33 -17.67 -3.97
C LEU A 91 11.71 -19.09 -4.35
N LYS A 92 11.28 -19.52 -5.54
CA LYS A 92 11.56 -20.87 -6.04
C LYS A 92 12.54 -20.89 -7.21
N HIS A 93 12.96 -19.72 -7.68
CA HIS A 93 13.79 -19.64 -8.87
C HIS A 93 15.27 -19.77 -8.52
N GLU A 94 15.99 -20.54 -9.32
CA GLU A 94 17.40 -20.84 -9.03
C GLU A 94 18.33 -19.64 -9.17
N ALA A 95 17.89 -18.57 -9.85
CA ALA A 95 18.69 -17.34 -9.95
C ALA A 95 18.78 -16.61 -8.62
N PHE A 96 17.96 -16.97 -7.64
CA PHE A 96 17.93 -16.33 -6.34
C PHE A 96 18.58 -17.21 -5.31
N ASN A 97 19.60 -16.71 -4.64
CA ASN A 97 20.28 -17.46 -3.60
C ASN A 97 19.50 -17.37 -2.29
N LEU A 98 20.02 -18.03 -1.25
CA LEU A 98 19.32 -18.12 0.02
C LEU A 98 19.13 -16.74 0.67
N VAL A 99 20.11 -15.86 0.56
CA VAL A 99 20.04 -14.51 1.13
C VAL A 99 18.98 -13.69 0.40
N ASP A 100 18.96 -13.78 -0.94
CA ASP A 100 17.97 -13.07 -1.76
C ASP A 100 16.56 -13.51 -1.40
N ARG A 101 16.36 -14.82 -1.25
CA ARG A 101 15.06 -15.37 -0.91
C ARG A 101 14.61 -14.91 0.48
N GLN A 102 15.54 -14.84 1.43
CA GLN A 102 15.21 -14.38 2.76
C GLN A 102 14.79 -12.91 2.76
N ARG A 103 15.46 -12.08 1.96
CA ARG A 103 15.10 -10.67 1.83
C ARG A 103 13.74 -10.49 1.20
N LEU A 104 13.42 -11.27 0.18
CA LEU A 104 12.09 -11.25 -0.42
C LEU A 104 11.02 -11.67 0.58
N LYS A 105 11.27 -12.73 1.35
CA LYS A 105 10.33 -13.17 2.37
C LYS A 105 10.08 -12.10 3.41
N ASN A 106 11.13 -11.42 3.83
CA ASN A 106 10.99 -10.35 4.82
C ASN A 106 10.16 -9.19 4.27
N TRP A 107 10.39 -8.84 3.01
CA TRP A 107 9.63 -7.78 2.35
C TRP A 107 8.15 -8.17 2.27
N GLN A 108 7.87 -9.39 1.83
CA GLN A 108 6.50 -9.88 1.72
C GLN A 108 5.80 -9.92 3.08
N ARG A 109 6.52 -10.37 4.10
CA ARG A 109 5.95 -10.46 5.44
C ARG A 109 5.55 -9.08 5.96
N SER A 110 6.42 -8.09 5.77
CA SER A 110 6.13 -6.72 6.19
C SER A 110 4.94 -6.16 5.44
N PHE A 111 4.90 -6.37 4.13
CA PHE A 111 3.81 -5.85 3.31
C PHE A 111 2.48 -6.52 3.68
N PHE A 112 2.47 -7.83 3.78
CA PHE A 112 1.24 -8.55 4.07
C PHE A 112 0.71 -8.31 5.47
N ALA A 113 1.60 -8.06 6.44
CA ALA A 113 1.15 -7.70 7.78
C ALA A 113 0.34 -6.41 7.76
N GLN A 114 0.75 -5.44 6.96
CA GLN A 114 0.01 -4.19 6.82
C GLN A 114 -1.29 -4.38 6.05
N VAL A 115 -1.28 -5.24 5.04
CA VAL A 115 -2.51 -5.58 4.32
C VAL A 115 -3.53 -6.14 5.30
N ASP A 116 -3.10 -7.02 6.20
CA ASP A 116 -4.02 -7.59 7.19
C ASP A 116 -4.57 -6.55 8.15
N GLU A 117 -3.78 -5.54 8.50
CA GLU A 117 -4.25 -4.47 9.37
C GLU A 117 -5.34 -3.63 8.71
N HIS A 118 -5.39 -3.60 7.39
CA HIS A 118 -6.35 -2.78 6.65
C HIS A 118 -7.35 -3.59 5.86
N ARG A 119 -7.65 -4.80 6.32
CA ARG A 119 -8.53 -5.70 5.57
C ARG A 119 -9.88 -5.12 5.25
N GLU A 120 -10.44 -4.33 6.17
CA GLU A 120 -11.77 -3.78 5.97
C GLU A 120 -11.82 -2.81 4.80
N VAL A 121 -10.69 -2.15 4.51
CA VAL A 121 -10.60 -1.25 3.37
C VAL A 121 -10.29 -2.02 2.09
N LEU A 122 -9.39 -2.99 2.19
CA LEU A 122 -8.88 -3.71 1.02
C LEU A 122 -9.83 -4.73 0.45
N LEU A 123 -10.67 -5.32 1.31
CA LEU A 123 -11.59 -6.36 0.88
C LEU A 123 -13.01 -5.82 0.86
N PRO A 124 -13.84 -6.30 -0.06
CA PRO A 124 -15.24 -5.91 -0.04
C PRO A 124 -15.87 -6.35 1.27
N PRO A 125 -16.91 -5.65 1.73
CA PRO A 125 -17.60 -6.06 2.93
C PRO A 125 -18.10 -7.47 2.76
N SER A 126 -17.84 -8.32 3.74
CA SER A 126 -18.36 -9.66 3.68
C SER A 126 -19.66 -9.73 4.44
N GLU A 127 -20.48 -10.65 4.06
CA GLU A 127 -21.73 -10.86 4.72
C GLU A 127 -21.51 -11.87 5.80
N PRO A 128 -21.63 -11.48 7.05
CA PRO A 128 -21.27 -12.38 8.13
C PRO A 128 -22.02 -13.68 8.07
N ALA A 129 -23.29 -13.60 7.76
CA ALA A 129 -24.09 -14.80 7.77
C ALA A 129 -23.71 -15.78 6.70
N SER A 130 -23.26 -15.28 5.57
CA SER A 130 -23.02 -16.16 4.44
C SER A 130 -21.85 -17.07 4.66
N ARG A 131 -21.06 -16.80 5.68
CA ARG A 131 -19.89 -17.59 5.88
C ARG A 131 -20.02 -18.60 6.94
N HIS A 132 -21.16 -18.67 7.52
CA HIS A 132 -21.28 -19.46 8.66
C HIS A 132 -21.99 -20.68 8.45
N GLU A 133 -22.24 -20.95 7.31
CA GLU A 133 -22.98 -22.05 7.16
C GLU A 133 -22.32 -23.21 7.21
#